data_827a43135e288f1df528537163809063
#
_entry.id   827a43135e288f1df528537163809063
#
_cell.length_a   1.000
_cell.length_b   1.000
_cell.length_c   1.000
_cell.angle_alpha   90.00
_cell.angle_beta   90.00
_cell.angle_gamma   90.00
#
_symmetry.space_group_name_H-M   'P 1'
#
loop_
_entity.id
_entity.type
_entity.pdbx_description
1 polymer ?
#
loop_
_entity_poly.entity_id
_entity_poly.type
_entity_poly.pdbx_seq_one_letter_code
_entity_poly.pdbx_strand_id
1 'polypeptide(L)'
;FLSIPNNYPDEAWYHYDDWTCDYECMAIEYLYWCIVSNMGILDDPQTCSGIDNEWELCTPELFESIDVMMFDLITDPQHQIPQNAPDGNYCPFTGVLGDVNTDGTIDILDVILVVNIVLGQEDFSYAADMNIDGIVNILDIISLVNIILTP
;
A
#
# COMPACT_ATOMS: atom_id res chain seq x y z
N PHE A 1 -28.66 -10.01 -12.66
CA PHE A 1 -27.50 -10.27 -11.81
C PHE A 1 -26.78 -11.48 -12.36
N LEU A 2 -25.48 -11.37 -12.65
CA LEU A 2 -24.63 -12.50 -12.99
C LEU A 2 -24.33 -13.25 -11.70
N SER A 3 -24.57 -14.56 -11.69
CA SER A 3 -24.22 -15.41 -10.55
C SER A 3 -22.80 -15.94 -10.71
N ILE A 4 -22.10 -16.13 -9.59
CA ILE A 4 -20.81 -16.79 -9.56
C ILE A 4 -20.94 -18.20 -10.16
N PRO A 5 -20.06 -18.62 -11.08
CA PRO A 5 -20.07 -19.96 -11.64
C PRO A 5 -19.87 -21.01 -10.55
N ASN A 6 -20.64 -22.09 -10.57
CA ASN A 6 -20.42 -23.22 -9.68
C ASN A 6 -19.31 -24.17 -10.18
N ASN A 7 -18.95 -24.08 -11.46
CA ASN A 7 -17.88 -24.85 -12.07
C ASN A 7 -17.16 -23.96 -13.06
N TYR A 8 -15.86 -24.04 -13.05
CA TYR A 8 -14.97 -23.36 -13.99
C TYR A 8 -14.49 -24.35 -15.08
N PRO A 9 -14.22 -23.88 -16.30
CA PRO A 9 -13.57 -24.70 -17.30
C PRO A 9 -12.14 -25.08 -16.86
N ASP A 10 -11.62 -26.21 -17.37
CA ASP A 10 -10.28 -26.69 -17.02
C ASP A 10 -9.16 -25.71 -17.42
N GLU A 11 -9.43 -24.78 -18.32
CA GLU A 11 -8.52 -23.74 -18.78
C GLU A 11 -8.57 -22.45 -17.95
N ALA A 12 -9.46 -22.37 -16.96
CA ALA A 12 -9.54 -21.21 -16.08
C ALA A 12 -8.38 -21.23 -15.07
N TRP A 13 -7.67 -20.13 -14.96
CA TRP A 13 -6.58 -19.93 -13.98
C TRP A 13 -7.00 -19.16 -12.73
N TYR A 14 -8.28 -18.74 -12.67
CA TYR A 14 -8.89 -18.09 -11.50
C TYR A 14 -10.22 -18.76 -11.17
N HIS A 15 -10.35 -19.24 -9.94
CA HIS A 15 -11.49 -19.96 -9.42
C HIS A 15 -11.99 -19.29 -8.13
N TYR A 16 -12.93 -18.35 -8.27
CA TYR A 16 -13.52 -17.68 -7.12
C TYR A 16 -14.45 -18.63 -6.36
N ASP A 17 -14.20 -18.84 -5.09
CA ASP A 17 -14.90 -19.81 -4.26
C ASP A 17 -15.60 -19.19 -3.02
N ASP A 18 -15.49 -17.89 -2.79
CA ASP A 18 -16.15 -17.21 -1.67
C ASP A 18 -17.66 -17.04 -1.92
N TRP A 19 -18.44 -17.82 -1.23
CA TRP A 19 -19.90 -17.76 -1.30
C TRP A 19 -20.52 -16.57 -0.54
N THR A 20 -19.72 -15.83 0.22
CA THR A 20 -20.18 -14.68 1.02
C THR A 20 -20.34 -13.41 0.21
N CYS A 21 -19.83 -13.39 -1.01
CA CYS A 21 -19.88 -12.23 -1.90
C CYS A 21 -20.42 -12.59 -3.29
N ASP A 22 -20.64 -11.59 -4.10
CA ASP A 22 -21.22 -11.73 -5.42
C ASP A 22 -20.18 -11.53 -6.56
N TYR A 23 -20.66 -11.41 -7.77
CA TYR A 23 -19.84 -11.22 -8.97
C TYR A 23 -18.96 -9.94 -8.92
N GLU A 24 -19.35 -8.92 -8.17
CA GLU A 24 -18.58 -7.69 -8.03
C GLU A 24 -17.31 -7.94 -7.23
N CYS A 25 -17.40 -8.69 -6.12
CA CYS A 25 -16.24 -9.12 -5.35
C CYS A 25 -15.29 -9.99 -6.17
N MET A 26 -15.83 -10.92 -6.97
CA MET A 26 -15.03 -11.76 -7.85
C MET A 26 -14.12 -10.93 -8.77
N ALA A 27 -14.61 -9.81 -9.32
CA ALA A 27 -13.81 -8.94 -10.18
C ALA A 27 -12.72 -8.18 -9.41
N ILE A 28 -13.03 -7.76 -8.17
CA ILE A 28 -12.07 -7.08 -7.29
C ILE A 28 -10.95 -8.04 -6.86
N GLU A 29 -11.31 -9.25 -6.52
CA GLU A 29 -10.37 -10.28 -6.08
C GLU A 29 -9.48 -10.76 -7.22
N TYR A 30 -10.03 -10.93 -8.41
CA TYR A 30 -9.23 -11.18 -9.61
C TYR A 30 -8.19 -10.09 -9.85
N LEU A 31 -8.56 -8.81 -9.74
CA LEU A 31 -7.62 -7.71 -9.85
C LEU A 31 -6.54 -7.75 -8.76
N TYR A 32 -6.92 -8.12 -7.52
CA TYR A 32 -5.96 -8.33 -6.43
C TYR A 32 -4.91 -9.39 -6.79
N TRP A 33 -5.34 -10.58 -7.25
CA TRP A 33 -4.43 -11.64 -7.65
C TRP A 33 -3.48 -11.20 -8.76
N CYS A 34 -3.98 -10.50 -9.78
CA CYS A 34 -3.14 -9.97 -10.87
C CYS A 34 -2.06 -9.01 -10.34
N ILE A 35 -2.41 -8.08 -9.46
CA ILE A 35 -1.48 -7.11 -8.90
C ILE A 35 -0.40 -7.78 -8.05
N VAL A 36 -0.77 -8.67 -7.14
CA VAL A 36 0.19 -9.32 -6.24
C VAL A 36 1.09 -10.32 -6.97
N SER A 37 0.60 -10.96 -8.04
CA SER A 37 1.43 -11.79 -8.93
C SER A 37 2.44 -10.96 -9.70
N ASN A 38 2.01 -9.86 -10.31
CA ASN A 38 2.91 -8.94 -11.02
C ASN A 38 4.01 -8.37 -10.11
N MET A 39 3.69 -8.14 -8.84
CA MET A 39 4.66 -7.68 -7.84
C MET A 39 5.61 -8.78 -7.33
N GLY A 40 5.42 -10.03 -7.70
CA GLY A 40 6.20 -11.17 -7.19
C GLY A 40 5.98 -11.48 -5.71
N ILE A 41 4.88 -10.99 -5.12
CA ILE A 41 4.57 -11.25 -3.68
C ILE A 41 4.23 -12.71 -3.44
N LEU A 42 3.68 -13.40 -4.45
CA LEU A 42 3.26 -14.79 -4.39
C LEU A 42 4.36 -15.78 -4.83
N ASP A 43 5.49 -15.28 -5.34
CA ASP A 43 6.57 -16.08 -5.92
C ASP A 43 7.37 -16.86 -4.85
N ASP A 44 6.67 -17.71 -4.13
CA ASP A 44 7.19 -18.68 -3.17
C ASP A 44 6.47 -20.03 -3.39
N PRO A 45 7.19 -21.14 -3.56
CA PRO A 45 6.57 -22.43 -3.87
C PRO A 45 5.52 -22.91 -2.87
N GLN A 46 5.63 -22.53 -1.60
CA GLN A 46 4.66 -22.90 -0.58
C GLN A 46 3.39 -22.06 -0.71
N THR A 47 3.55 -20.77 -1.00
CA THR A 47 2.45 -19.85 -1.25
C THR A 47 1.69 -20.26 -2.50
N CYS A 48 2.38 -20.46 -3.63
CA CYS A 48 1.78 -20.93 -4.89
C CYS A 48 0.97 -22.21 -4.71
N SER A 49 1.55 -23.22 -4.03
CA SER A 49 0.84 -24.48 -3.77
C SER A 49 -0.33 -24.35 -2.80
N GLY A 50 -0.32 -23.31 -1.97
CA GLY A 50 -1.39 -23.07 -1.00
C GLY A 50 -2.62 -22.39 -1.58
N ILE A 51 -2.48 -21.76 -2.75
CA ILE A 51 -3.55 -20.99 -3.42
C ILE A 51 -3.93 -21.55 -4.80
N ASP A 52 -3.36 -22.67 -5.21
CA ASP A 52 -3.53 -23.25 -6.55
C ASP A 52 -4.98 -23.67 -6.87
N ASN A 53 -5.80 -23.89 -5.83
CA ASN A 53 -7.23 -24.12 -5.98
C ASN A 53 -8.03 -22.89 -6.39
N GLU A 54 -7.47 -21.69 -6.22
CA GLU A 54 -8.14 -20.42 -6.52
C GLU A 54 -7.39 -19.62 -7.59
N TRP A 55 -6.06 -19.56 -7.51
CA TRP A 55 -5.22 -18.79 -8.41
C TRP A 55 -3.99 -19.56 -8.88
N GLU A 56 -3.83 -19.73 -10.19
CA GLU A 56 -2.75 -20.54 -10.78
C GLU A 56 -1.56 -19.70 -11.27
N LEU A 57 -1.74 -18.40 -11.52
CA LEU A 57 -0.71 -17.54 -12.11
C LEU A 57 0.13 -16.82 -11.03
N CYS A 58 0.68 -17.58 -10.09
CA CYS A 58 1.31 -17.03 -8.89
C CYS A 58 2.70 -16.39 -9.09
N THR A 59 3.34 -16.54 -10.26
CA THR A 59 4.60 -15.85 -10.54
C THR A 59 4.41 -14.76 -11.60
N PRO A 60 5.27 -13.69 -11.60
CA PRO A 60 5.21 -12.64 -12.60
C PRO A 60 5.30 -13.19 -14.04
N GLU A 61 6.18 -14.17 -14.29
CA GLU A 61 6.38 -14.75 -15.62
C GLU A 61 5.18 -15.56 -16.10
N LEU A 62 4.52 -16.31 -15.21
CA LEU A 62 3.29 -17.02 -15.54
C LEU A 62 2.17 -16.05 -15.87
N PHE A 63 2.00 -15.02 -15.04
CA PHE A 63 0.98 -14.00 -15.23
C PHE A 63 1.19 -13.25 -16.57
N GLU A 64 2.41 -12.75 -16.84
CA GLU A 64 2.75 -12.07 -18.09
C GLU A 64 2.50 -12.94 -19.33
N SER A 65 2.85 -14.23 -19.26
CA SER A 65 2.77 -15.11 -20.42
C SER A 65 1.37 -15.64 -20.72
N ILE A 66 0.50 -15.77 -19.72
CA ILE A 66 -0.82 -16.41 -19.85
C ILE A 66 -1.92 -15.36 -19.91
N ASP A 67 -1.96 -14.40 -18.99
CA ASP A 67 -2.97 -13.34 -18.97
C ASP A 67 -2.44 -12.02 -19.53
N VAL A 68 -1.99 -12.05 -20.75
CA VAL A 68 -1.36 -10.91 -21.45
C VAL A 68 -2.24 -9.66 -21.42
N MET A 69 -3.57 -9.82 -21.56
CA MET A 69 -4.47 -8.66 -21.60
C MET A 69 -4.52 -7.92 -20.26
N MET A 70 -4.57 -8.67 -19.18
CA MET A 70 -4.62 -8.07 -17.85
C MET A 70 -3.24 -7.57 -17.42
N PHE A 71 -2.17 -8.27 -17.80
CA PHE A 71 -0.81 -7.81 -17.61
C PHE A 71 -0.59 -6.44 -18.28
N ASP A 72 -0.93 -6.31 -19.57
CA ASP A 72 -0.84 -5.05 -20.29
C ASP A 72 -1.66 -3.93 -19.62
N LEU A 73 -2.85 -4.27 -19.14
CA LEU A 73 -3.73 -3.30 -18.47
C LEU A 73 -3.13 -2.77 -17.16
N ILE A 74 -2.65 -3.65 -16.27
CA ILE A 74 -2.15 -3.22 -14.95
C ILE A 74 -0.75 -2.63 -15.03
N THR A 75 0.02 -2.91 -16.07
CA THR A 75 1.37 -2.34 -16.28
C THR A 75 1.36 -1.04 -17.10
N ASP A 76 0.23 -0.67 -17.69
CA ASP A 76 0.09 0.62 -18.40
C ASP A 76 0.25 1.79 -17.40
N PRO A 77 1.25 2.67 -17.60
CA PRO A 77 1.51 3.81 -16.70
C PRO A 77 0.32 4.77 -16.56
N GLN A 78 -0.64 4.75 -17.49
CA GLN A 78 -1.82 5.61 -17.41
C GLN A 78 -2.76 5.21 -16.27
N HIS A 79 -2.76 3.95 -15.85
CA HIS A 79 -3.60 3.44 -14.77
C HIS A 79 -3.01 3.64 -13.38
N GLN A 80 -1.72 3.98 -13.27
CA GLN A 80 -1.02 4.28 -12.01
C GLN A 80 -1.14 3.15 -10.96
N ILE A 81 -1.25 1.90 -11.41
CA ILE A 81 -1.26 0.74 -10.53
C ILE A 81 0.16 0.48 -10.01
N PRO A 82 0.36 0.24 -8.71
CA PRO A 82 1.66 -0.07 -8.15
C PRO A 82 2.30 -1.30 -8.82
N GLN A 83 3.59 -1.19 -9.20
CA GLN A 83 4.32 -2.26 -9.89
C GLN A 83 5.30 -3.00 -8.97
N ASN A 84 5.56 -2.48 -7.79
CA ASN A 84 6.51 -3.05 -6.85
C ASN A 84 5.84 -3.33 -5.51
N ALA A 85 6.21 -4.45 -4.91
CA ALA A 85 5.79 -4.75 -3.55
C ALA A 85 6.29 -3.67 -2.59
N PRO A 86 5.50 -3.31 -1.58
CA PRO A 86 5.93 -2.38 -0.56
C PRO A 86 7.17 -2.92 0.17
N ASP A 87 8.22 -2.13 0.23
CA ASP A 87 9.50 -2.49 0.85
C ASP A 87 9.55 -2.23 2.37
N GLY A 88 8.43 -1.79 2.95
CA GLY A 88 8.34 -1.39 4.35
C GLY A 88 8.82 0.04 4.63
N ASN A 89 9.40 0.72 3.64
CA ASN A 89 9.83 2.11 3.73
C ASN A 89 8.74 3.05 3.22
N TYR A 90 7.60 3.04 3.88
CA TYR A 90 6.42 3.81 3.46
C TYR A 90 6.57 5.33 3.64
N CYS A 91 7.59 5.76 4.34
CA CYS A 91 7.90 7.17 4.52
C CYS A 91 9.13 7.52 3.69
N PRO A 92 9.01 8.16 2.52
CA PRO A 92 10.13 8.75 1.82
C PRO A 92 10.70 9.96 2.57
N PHE A 93 10.38 10.08 3.87
CA PHE A 93 10.88 11.16 4.70
C PHE A 93 12.38 10.92 4.96
N THR A 94 13.21 11.64 4.21
CA THR A 94 14.67 11.64 4.33
C THR A 94 15.18 12.71 5.31
N GLY A 95 14.27 13.43 5.94
CA GLY A 95 14.55 14.47 6.91
C GLY A 95 14.78 13.96 8.33
N VAL A 96 15.02 14.87 9.24
CA VAL A 96 15.09 14.60 10.68
C VAL A 96 13.70 14.77 11.28
N LEU A 97 13.22 13.77 11.99
CA LEU A 97 11.95 13.84 12.70
C LEU A 97 12.00 14.97 13.73
N GLY A 98 11.05 15.90 13.65
CA GLY A 98 11.03 17.09 14.49
C GLY A 98 11.62 18.35 13.83
N ASP A 99 12.42 18.22 12.77
CA ASP A 99 12.92 19.35 11.96
C ASP A 99 11.91 19.62 10.83
N VAL A 100 10.84 20.33 11.18
CA VAL A 100 9.70 20.55 10.28
C VAL A 100 10.00 21.62 9.24
N ASN A 101 10.87 22.61 9.58
CA ASN A 101 11.29 23.68 8.68
C ASN A 101 12.50 23.29 7.82
N THR A 102 13.11 22.12 8.07
CA THR A 102 14.28 21.60 7.35
C THR A 102 15.53 22.49 7.44
N ASP A 103 15.72 23.23 8.56
CA ASP A 103 16.91 24.07 8.76
C ASP A 103 18.07 23.33 9.42
N GLY A 104 17.89 22.07 9.80
CA GLY A 104 18.89 21.20 10.41
C GLY A 104 18.94 21.28 11.94
N THR A 105 18.02 22.02 12.57
CA THR A 105 17.92 22.16 14.02
C THR A 105 16.48 21.84 14.47
N ILE A 106 16.35 21.16 15.61
CA ILE A 106 15.04 20.95 16.23
C ILE A 106 14.87 21.99 17.33
N ASP A 107 14.02 22.99 17.08
CA ASP A 107 13.82 24.08 18.02
C ASP A 107 12.35 24.60 18.07
N ILE A 108 12.16 25.74 18.71
CA ILE A 108 10.82 26.31 18.89
C ILE A 108 10.12 26.70 17.58
N LEU A 109 10.88 26.92 16.49
CA LEU A 109 10.28 27.27 15.20
C LEU A 109 9.54 26.06 14.62
N ASP A 110 10.03 24.86 14.84
CA ASP A 110 9.37 23.62 14.43
C ASP A 110 8.06 23.42 15.22
N VAL A 111 8.08 23.70 16.51
CA VAL A 111 6.85 23.62 17.33
C VAL A 111 5.76 24.55 16.78
N ILE A 112 6.13 25.74 16.34
CA ILE A 112 5.18 26.69 15.73
C ILE A 112 4.59 26.10 14.44
N LEU A 113 5.38 25.44 13.61
CA LEU A 113 4.90 24.79 12.39
C LEU A 113 3.97 23.61 12.70
N VAL A 114 4.33 22.76 13.67
CA VAL A 114 3.44 21.66 14.11
C VAL A 114 2.10 22.20 14.62
N VAL A 115 2.10 23.29 15.38
CA VAL A 115 0.88 23.96 15.84
C VAL A 115 0.05 24.45 14.66
N ASN A 116 0.65 25.05 13.64
CA ASN A 116 -0.05 25.53 12.45
C ASN A 116 -0.69 24.37 11.67
N ILE A 117 0.01 23.23 11.55
CA ILE A 117 -0.56 21.99 10.95
C ILE A 117 -1.78 21.53 11.75
N VAL A 118 -1.67 21.46 13.07
CA VAL A 118 -2.78 21.05 13.96
C VAL A 118 -3.99 21.97 13.83
N LEU A 119 -3.75 23.27 13.60
CA LEU A 119 -4.81 24.28 13.39
C LEU A 119 -5.35 24.29 11.94
N GLY A 120 -4.80 23.47 11.05
CA GLY A 120 -5.20 23.40 9.64
C GLY A 120 -4.77 24.63 8.82
N GLN A 121 -3.72 25.30 9.24
CA GLN A 121 -3.14 26.48 8.56
C GLN A 121 -1.99 26.08 7.62
N GLU A 122 -1.43 24.90 7.79
CA GLU A 122 -0.38 24.30 6.99
C GLU A 122 -0.73 22.85 6.65
N ASP A 123 -0.17 22.32 5.56
CA ASP A 123 -0.37 20.95 5.15
C ASP A 123 0.36 19.93 6.05
N PHE A 124 -0.07 18.67 5.98
CA PHE A 124 0.56 17.58 6.74
C PHE A 124 2.07 17.47 6.39
N SER A 125 2.89 17.28 7.42
CA SER A 125 4.32 17.00 7.29
C SER A 125 4.69 15.75 8.11
N TYR A 126 5.39 14.81 7.48
CA TYR A 126 5.93 13.63 8.19
C TYR A 126 6.94 14.00 9.29
N ALA A 127 7.66 15.11 9.13
CA ALA A 127 8.57 15.62 10.17
C ALA A 127 7.83 16.02 11.45
N ALA A 128 6.56 16.36 11.34
CA ALA A 128 5.71 16.80 12.44
C ALA A 128 5.03 15.65 13.20
N ASP A 129 4.95 14.46 12.61
CA ASP A 129 4.33 13.27 13.20
C ASP A 129 5.37 12.52 14.06
N MET A 130 5.49 12.99 15.31
CA MET A 130 6.55 12.53 16.23
C MET A 130 6.36 11.11 16.75
N ASN A 131 5.12 10.60 16.75
CA ASN A 131 4.79 9.25 17.20
C ASN A 131 4.54 8.26 16.05
N ILE A 132 4.58 8.76 14.80
CA ILE A 132 4.42 7.98 13.57
C ILE A 132 3.06 7.24 13.52
N ASP A 133 1.99 7.90 14.01
CA ASP A 133 0.62 7.36 13.96
C ASP A 133 -0.17 7.82 12.71
N GLY A 134 0.44 8.65 11.85
CA GLY A 134 -0.15 9.18 10.63
C GLY A 134 -1.03 10.41 10.84
N ILE A 135 -1.10 10.94 12.07
CA ILE A 135 -1.95 12.08 12.44
C ILE A 135 -1.14 13.11 13.23
N VAL A 136 -0.95 14.30 12.67
CA VAL A 136 -0.32 15.39 13.44
C VAL A 136 -1.34 16.02 14.38
N ASN A 137 -1.09 15.92 15.69
CA ASN A 137 -1.99 16.38 16.74
C ASN A 137 -1.22 16.91 17.97
N ILE A 138 -1.92 17.12 19.09
CA ILE A 138 -1.32 17.66 20.34
C ILE A 138 -0.26 16.74 20.94
N LEU A 139 -0.30 15.42 20.70
CA LEU A 139 0.67 14.48 21.24
C LEU A 139 2.05 14.67 20.57
N ASP A 140 2.07 15.07 19.31
CA ASP A 140 3.30 15.37 18.57
C ASP A 140 3.93 16.67 19.07
N ILE A 141 3.13 17.69 19.34
CA ILE A 141 3.61 18.92 19.97
C ILE A 141 4.29 18.62 21.31
N ILE A 142 3.66 17.79 22.15
CA ILE A 142 4.21 17.40 23.46
C ILE A 142 5.51 16.63 23.28
N SER A 143 5.57 15.71 22.32
CA SER A 143 6.76 14.89 22.04
C SER A 143 7.92 15.77 21.56
N LEU A 144 7.66 16.69 20.63
CA LEU A 144 8.64 17.62 20.10
C LEU A 144 9.19 18.56 21.20
N VAL A 145 8.30 19.14 22.02
CA VAL A 145 8.71 20.00 23.14
C VAL A 145 9.57 19.23 24.13
N ASN A 146 9.25 17.96 24.42
CA ASN A 146 10.06 17.14 25.31
C ASN A 146 11.48 16.93 24.76
N ILE A 147 11.65 16.73 23.45
CA ILE A 147 12.98 16.60 22.83
C ILE A 147 13.77 17.89 23.00
N ILE A 148 13.17 19.04 22.75
CA ILE A 148 13.83 20.35 22.88
C ILE A 148 14.26 20.64 24.33
N LEU A 149 13.46 20.21 25.30
CA LEU A 149 13.74 20.45 26.73
C LEU A 149 14.69 19.43 27.36
N THR A 150 14.98 18.31 26.65
CA THR A 150 15.84 17.22 27.16
C THR A 150 17.06 17.07 26.27
N PRO A 151 18.06 17.95 26.37
CA PRO A 151 19.23 17.95 25.48
C PRO A 151 20.17 16.76 25.75
#